data_00d95cb8a9e02aa80f56ae14214fd956
#
_entry.id   00d95cb8a9e02aa80f56ae14214fd956
#
_cell.length_a   1.000
_cell.length_b   1.000
_cell.length_c   1.000
_cell.angle_alpha   90.00
_cell.angle_beta   90.00
_cell.angle_gamma   90.00
#
_symmetry.space_group_name_H-M   'P 1'
#
loop_
_entity.id
_entity.type
_entity.pdbx_description
1 polymer ?
#
loop_
_entity_poly.entity_id
_entity_poly.type
_entity_poly.pdbx_seq_one_letter_code
_entity_poly.pdbx_strand_id
1 'polypeptide(L)'
;MRLKAFALCLMTGFATSAVAQDSTQSLQHALKQIPQAVLSAPEAMQIFFVDTQAWRGLEKAGPSADGMRRLTMAQWISPLQSMGYGLDQWSANAKIPFDELSYFAAFGPPPGNITYWGLKDSKSLRTLVDHLKQADFSAVDGDVPGVLANGEANKMDMKKANPRDPWRGTMGKASFVLPLDTALVQAAAPTGMQRLAKPSPSVADSEVVGASVAGLKDAVSSGRGQIVQAAVISPVLGLEGVDPAKVLPANPQDIEAAKRNLQAAVESSRRGIPPYFSGIIADAQINNLPAVVISLAYADCATAKQAVDGIDAAWKESMAGAVQAKVSGRTVQAGNLCAAVVSMVSPKAENAGNPILSLVMDRYMQRDFRVLQIGSPR
;
A
#
# COMPACT_ATOMS: atom_id res chain seq x y z
N MET A 1 -64.41 0.57 40.93
CA MET A 1 -63.75 1.06 39.70
C MET A 1 -62.24 1.23 39.97
N ARG A 2 -61.38 0.33 39.44
CA ARG A 2 -59.95 0.42 39.59
C ARG A 2 -59.35 0.71 38.21
N LEU A 3 -58.84 1.95 37.98
CA LEU A 3 -58.07 2.31 36.78
C LEU A 3 -56.69 1.66 36.86
N LYS A 4 -56.36 0.85 35.84
CA LYS A 4 -55.02 0.36 35.60
C LYS A 4 -54.31 1.35 34.66
N ALA A 5 -53.26 2.01 35.16
CA ALA A 5 -52.37 2.83 34.35
C ALA A 5 -51.41 1.93 33.58
N PHE A 6 -51.44 2.01 32.26
CA PHE A 6 -50.45 1.38 31.38
C PHE A 6 -49.23 2.33 31.19
N ALA A 7 -48.11 1.98 31.75
CA ALA A 7 -46.86 2.67 31.47
C ALA A 7 -46.27 2.20 30.16
N LEU A 8 -46.25 3.06 29.15
CA LEU A 8 -45.63 2.82 27.83
C LEU A 8 -44.17 3.21 27.93
N CYS A 9 -43.25 2.21 28.07
CA CYS A 9 -41.81 2.44 27.95
C CYS A 9 -41.44 2.66 26.49
N LEU A 10 -41.18 3.90 26.09
CA LEU A 10 -40.50 4.23 24.84
C LEU A 10 -39.01 3.83 24.97
N MET A 11 -38.63 2.73 24.41
CA MET A 11 -37.22 2.40 24.14
C MET A 11 -36.76 3.24 22.94
N THR A 12 -36.12 4.37 23.19
CA THR A 12 -35.35 5.09 22.18
C THR A 12 -34.10 4.30 21.88
N GLY A 13 -34.15 3.49 20.80
CA GLY A 13 -32.98 2.84 20.25
C GLY A 13 -32.03 3.92 19.73
N PHE A 14 -30.92 4.15 20.44
CA PHE A 14 -29.78 4.87 19.88
C PHE A 14 -29.20 4.02 18.76
N ALA A 15 -29.58 4.30 17.52
CA ALA A 15 -28.84 3.87 16.38
C ALA A 15 -27.48 4.57 16.43
N THR A 16 -26.46 3.89 16.93
CA THR A 16 -25.08 4.30 16.77
C THR A 16 -24.80 4.29 15.28
N SER A 17 -24.82 5.48 14.65
CA SER A 17 -24.31 5.68 13.31
C SER A 17 -22.85 5.27 13.35
N ALA A 18 -22.52 4.07 12.85
CA ALA A 18 -21.17 3.70 12.56
C ALA A 18 -20.66 4.74 11.55
N VAL A 19 -19.84 5.69 12.01
CA VAL A 19 -19.14 6.62 11.14
C VAL A 19 -18.36 5.73 10.18
N ALA A 20 -18.70 5.79 8.90
CA ALA A 20 -17.96 5.06 7.87
C ALA A 20 -16.51 5.53 7.96
N GLN A 21 -15.64 4.67 8.46
CA GLN A 21 -14.22 4.96 8.57
C GLN A 21 -13.71 5.28 7.17
N ASP A 22 -13.00 6.40 7.01
CA ASP A 22 -12.42 6.77 5.72
C ASP A 22 -11.50 5.66 5.25
N SER A 23 -11.91 4.95 4.20
CA SER A 23 -11.22 3.76 3.68
C SER A 23 -9.79 4.03 3.20
N THR A 24 -9.37 5.31 3.11
CA THR A 24 -8.01 5.72 2.75
C THR A 24 -7.20 6.21 3.95
N GLN A 25 -7.77 6.27 5.14
CA GLN A 25 -7.14 6.88 6.32
C GLN A 25 -5.85 6.15 6.72
N SER A 26 -5.87 4.81 6.77
CA SER A 26 -4.68 4.02 7.09
C SER A 26 -3.57 4.23 6.06
N LEU A 27 -3.92 4.26 4.77
CA LEU A 27 -2.95 4.54 3.69
C LEU A 27 -2.35 5.95 3.84
N GLN A 28 -3.18 6.97 4.03
CA GLN A 28 -2.71 8.35 4.23
C GLN A 28 -1.81 8.47 5.47
N HIS A 29 -2.17 7.76 6.56
CA HIS A 29 -1.35 7.74 7.77
C HIS A 29 0.02 7.10 7.50
N ALA A 30 0.08 5.98 6.78
CA ALA A 30 1.34 5.35 6.37
C ALA A 30 2.19 6.30 5.50
N LEU A 31 1.58 6.95 4.50
CA LEU A 31 2.28 7.87 3.58
C LEU A 31 2.84 9.10 4.30
N LYS A 32 2.23 9.56 5.39
CA LYS A 32 2.75 10.66 6.24
C LYS A 32 4.05 10.31 6.95
N GLN A 33 4.35 9.04 7.14
CA GLN A 33 5.56 8.61 7.84
C GLN A 33 6.71 8.27 6.89
N ILE A 34 6.42 8.09 5.59
CA ILE A 34 7.42 7.72 4.58
C ILE A 34 8.03 9.00 4.00
N PRO A 35 9.38 9.14 3.97
CA PRO A 35 10.05 10.31 3.41
C PRO A 35 9.73 10.48 1.91
N GLN A 36 9.43 11.69 1.47
CA GLN A 36 9.09 12.01 0.08
C GLN A 36 10.21 11.64 -0.91
N ALA A 37 11.46 11.65 -0.47
CA ALA A 37 12.62 11.25 -1.28
C ALA A 37 12.50 9.83 -1.87
N VAL A 38 11.64 8.97 -1.31
CA VAL A 38 11.34 7.63 -1.87
C VAL A 38 10.74 7.73 -3.28
N LEU A 39 10.02 8.80 -3.60
CA LEU A 39 9.41 9.00 -4.91
C LEU A 39 10.42 9.25 -6.03
N SER A 40 11.69 9.57 -5.71
CA SER A 40 12.79 9.66 -6.68
C SER A 40 13.57 8.34 -6.84
N ALA A 41 13.16 7.30 -6.12
CA ALA A 41 13.79 5.98 -6.24
C ALA A 41 13.43 5.31 -7.58
N PRO A 42 14.37 4.54 -8.18
CA PRO A 42 14.20 4.02 -9.54
C PRO A 42 13.20 2.88 -9.67
N GLU A 43 12.63 2.42 -8.59
CA GLU A 43 11.69 1.31 -8.57
C GLU A 43 10.37 1.68 -9.27
N ALA A 44 9.86 0.76 -10.09
CA ALA A 44 8.57 0.90 -10.75
C ALA A 44 7.41 0.91 -9.73
N MET A 45 7.49 0.06 -8.72
CA MET A 45 6.64 0.08 -7.53
C MET A 45 7.49 0.57 -6.36
N GLN A 46 7.15 1.75 -5.85
CA GLN A 46 7.99 2.48 -4.89
C GLN A 46 7.60 2.23 -3.43
N ILE A 47 6.30 2.07 -3.17
CA ILE A 47 5.78 1.85 -1.81
C ILE A 47 4.73 0.75 -1.89
N PHE A 48 4.79 -0.17 -0.94
CA PHE A 48 3.80 -1.22 -0.72
C PHE A 48 3.06 -0.95 0.58
N PHE A 49 1.76 -1.20 0.58
CA PHE A 49 0.88 -0.97 1.72
C PHE A 49 -0.11 -2.12 1.87
N VAL A 50 -0.40 -2.49 3.11
CA VAL A 50 -1.49 -3.40 3.50
C VAL A 50 -2.24 -2.80 4.67
N ASP A 51 -3.56 -2.70 4.57
CA ASP A 51 -4.44 -2.44 5.70
C ASP A 51 -4.76 -3.77 6.38
N THR A 52 -4.21 -3.97 7.59
CA THR A 52 -4.36 -5.24 8.31
C THR A 52 -5.78 -5.44 8.81
N GLN A 53 -6.53 -4.36 9.07
CA GLN A 53 -7.91 -4.44 9.53
C GLN A 53 -8.85 -4.78 8.37
N ALA A 54 -8.68 -4.12 7.21
CA ALA A 54 -9.42 -4.42 6.00
C ALA A 54 -9.15 -5.85 5.52
N TRP A 55 -7.88 -6.28 5.51
CA TRP A 55 -7.51 -7.64 5.16
C TRP A 55 -8.13 -8.68 6.09
N ARG A 56 -8.03 -8.47 7.42
CA ARG A 56 -8.67 -9.34 8.41
C ARG A 56 -10.19 -9.42 8.24
N GLY A 57 -10.80 -8.31 7.83
CA GLY A 57 -12.25 -8.21 7.62
C GLY A 57 -12.79 -8.99 6.42
N LEU A 58 -11.92 -9.51 5.53
CA LEU A 58 -12.36 -10.29 4.35
C LEU A 58 -12.99 -11.63 4.74
N GLU A 59 -12.60 -12.20 5.87
CA GLU A 59 -13.04 -13.49 6.35
C GLU A 59 -13.47 -13.39 7.82
N LYS A 60 -14.61 -13.95 8.18
CA LYS A 60 -15.15 -13.88 9.55
C LYS A 60 -14.21 -14.48 10.61
N ALA A 61 -13.45 -15.51 10.24
CA ALA A 61 -12.48 -16.17 11.11
C ALA A 61 -11.10 -15.51 11.11
N GLY A 62 -10.93 -14.41 10.37
CA GLY A 62 -9.63 -13.77 10.12
C GLY A 62 -8.91 -14.36 8.90
N PRO A 63 -7.72 -13.84 8.56
CA PRO A 63 -7.01 -14.24 7.35
C PRO A 63 -6.67 -15.73 7.32
N SER A 64 -7.06 -16.41 6.23
CA SER A 64 -6.71 -17.79 5.92
C SER A 64 -5.48 -17.87 5.01
N ALA A 65 -5.10 -19.10 4.62
CA ALA A 65 -4.07 -19.29 3.59
C ALA A 65 -4.47 -18.67 2.25
N ASP A 66 -5.77 -18.62 1.91
CA ASP A 66 -6.27 -17.95 0.70
C ASP A 66 -6.18 -16.43 0.83
N GLY A 67 -6.52 -15.88 2.00
CA GLY A 67 -6.33 -14.48 2.31
C GLY A 67 -4.86 -14.05 2.23
N MET A 68 -3.93 -14.92 2.69
CA MET A 68 -2.49 -14.68 2.53
C MET A 68 -2.06 -14.66 1.06
N ARG A 69 -2.59 -15.57 0.22
CA ARG A 69 -2.31 -15.59 -1.21
C ARG A 69 -2.80 -14.34 -1.95
N ARG A 70 -3.83 -13.67 -1.42
CA ARG A 70 -4.31 -12.39 -1.98
C ARG A 70 -3.27 -11.27 -1.87
N LEU A 71 -2.41 -11.27 -0.85
CA LEU A 71 -1.43 -10.21 -0.58
C LEU A 71 -0.24 -10.22 -1.57
N THR A 72 -0.49 -10.36 -2.86
CA THR A 72 0.54 -10.49 -3.90
C THR A 72 1.39 -9.23 -4.07
N MET A 73 0.80 -8.03 -3.98
CA MET A 73 1.55 -6.76 -4.04
C MET A 73 2.38 -6.57 -2.77
N ALA A 74 1.84 -6.99 -1.62
CA ALA A 74 2.48 -6.79 -0.33
C ALA A 74 3.55 -7.86 0.00
N GLN A 75 3.88 -8.79 -0.89
CA GLN A 75 4.94 -9.80 -0.68
C GLN A 75 6.31 -9.21 -0.35
N TRP A 76 6.56 -7.98 -0.76
CA TRP A 76 7.79 -7.23 -0.44
C TRP A 76 7.87 -6.77 1.02
N ILE A 77 6.77 -6.88 1.78
CA ILE A 77 6.70 -6.57 3.20
C ILE A 77 7.21 -7.78 3.99
N SER A 78 8.44 -7.71 4.49
CA SER A 78 9.13 -8.84 5.12
C SER A 78 8.34 -9.56 6.23
N PRO A 79 7.63 -8.87 7.15
CA PRO A 79 6.82 -9.52 8.17
C PRO A 79 5.73 -10.44 7.63
N LEU A 80 5.14 -10.11 6.46
CA LEU A 80 4.09 -10.93 5.85
C LEU A 80 4.61 -12.30 5.38
N GLN A 81 5.89 -12.40 5.03
CA GLN A 81 6.51 -13.69 4.71
C GLN A 81 6.47 -14.62 5.92
N SER A 82 6.81 -14.11 7.11
CA SER A 82 6.75 -14.90 8.34
C SER A 82 5.32 -15.29 8.71
N MET A 83 4.35 -14.42 8.46
CA MET A 83 2.94 -14.69 8.65
C MET A 83 2.44 -15.86 7.80
N GLY A 84 2.94 -16.00 6.58
CA GLY A 84 2.63 -17.09 5.66
C GLY A 84 3.05 -18.48 6.17
N TYR A 85 3.97 -18.56 7.12
CA TYR A 85 4.38 -19.82 7.75
C TYR A 85 3.53 -20.23 8.97
N GLY A 86 2.64 -19.35 9.45
CA GLY A 86 1.72 -19.70 10.53
C GLY A 86 1.19 -18.48 11.28
N LEU A 87 -0.04 -18.10 10.99
CA LEU A 87 -0.78 -17.03 11.69
C LEU A 87 -1.09 -17.38 13.14
N ASP A 88 -1.27 -18.67 13.44
CA ASP A 88 -1.53 -19.20 14.79
C ASP A 88 -0.44 -18.85 15.79
N GLN A 89 0.82 -18.74 15.34
CA GLN A 89 1.97 -18.39 16.16
C GLN A 89 2.40 -16.92 16.04
N TRP A 90 1.66 -16.12 15.31
CA TRP A 90 2.01 -14.72 15.05
C TRP A 90 2.28 -13.93 16.32
N SER A 91 1.35 -13.92 17.28
CA SER A 91 1.49 -13.12 18.50
C SER A 91 2.73 -13.49 19.32
N ALA A 92 3.07 -14.78 19.37
CA ALA A 92 4.23 -15.28 20.08
C ALA A 92 5.55 -14.85 19.42
N ASN A 93 5.63 -14.93 18.09
CA ASN A 93 6.84 -14.61 17.34
C ASN A 93 6.99 -13.09 17.09
N ALA A 94 5.93 -12.41 16.68
CA ALA A 94 5.94 -10.97 16.42
C ALA A 94 5.94 -10.11 17.69
N LYS A 95 5.69 -10.71 18.87
CA LYS A 95 5.60 -10.04 20.16
C LYS A 95 4.43 -9.06 20.30
N ILE A 96 3.48 -9.14 19.38
CA ILE A 96 2.26 -8.34 19.37
C ILE A 96 1.11 -9.13 18.73
N PRO A 97 -0.13 -9.04 19.28
CA PRO A 97 -1.31 -9.59 18.65
C PRO A 97 -1.59 -8.93 17.28
N PHE A 98 -2.11 -9.70 16.34
CA PHE A 98 -2.41 -9.22 15.00
C PHE A 98 -3.45 -8.08 14.98
N ASP A 99 -4.39 -8.11 15.92
CA ASP A 99 -5.43 -7.09 16.04
C ASP A 99 -4.94 -5.76 16.62
N GLU A 100 -3.73 -5.67 17.13
CA GLU A 100 -3.07 -4.42 17.51
C GLU A 100 -2.38 -3.71 16.33
N LEU A 101 -2.30 -4.37 15.16
CA LEU A 101 -1.77 -3.79 13.94
C LEU A 101 -2.88 -3.05 13.17
N SER A 102 -2.54 -1.89 12.61
CA SER A 102 -3.40 -1.11 11.72
C SER A 102 -2.99 -1.28 10.25
N TYR A 103 -1.69 -1.30 9.98
CA TYR A 103 -1.17 -1.46 8.63
C TYR A 103 0.27 -1.98 8.65
N PHE A 104 0.70 -2.45 7.49
CA PHE A 104 2.11 -2.51 7.11
C PHE A 104 2.35 -1.62 5.91
N ALA A 105 3.50 -0.96 5.86
CA ALA A 105 3.98 -0.30 4.66
C ALA A 105 5.48 -0.57 4.48
N ALA A 106 5.96 -0.63 3.24
CA ALA A 106 7.38 -0.84 2.97
C ALA A 106 7.82 -0.12 1.71
N PHE A 107 9.10 0.22 1.64
CA PHE A 107 9.74 0.75 0.45
C PHE A 107 11.19 0.26 0.34
N GLY A 108 11.76 0.39 -0.85
CA GLY A 108 13.10 -0.05 -1.17
C GLY A 108 13.18 -1.53 -1.57
N PRO A 109 14.23 -1.91 -2.31
CA PRO A 109 14.39 -3.27 -2.80
C PRO A 109 14.84 -4.23 -1.69
N PRO A 110 14.33 -5.48 -1.68
CA PRO A 110 14.87 -6.51 -0.80
C PRO A 110 16.35 -6.79 -1.12
N PRO A 111 17.16 -7.14 -0.13
CA PRO A 111 16.83 -7.35 1.28
C PRO A 111 16.95 -6.09 2.15
N GLY A 112 17.19 -4.93 1.55
CA GLY A 112 17.41 -3.65 2.24
C GLY A 112 16.13 -2.82 2.44
N ASN A 113 14.95 -3.40 2.18
CA ASN A 113 13.68 -2.71 2.34
C ASN A 113 13.45 -2.27 3.79
N ILE A 114 12.80 -1.13 3.93
CA ILE A 114 12.36 -0.57 5.21
C ILE A 114 10.87 -0.86 5.35
N THR A 115 10.48 -1.42 6.48
CA THR A 115 9.08 -1.79 6.78
C THR A 115 8.56 -1.00 7.98
N TYR A 116 7.39 -0.43 7.84
CA TYR A 116 6.62 0.22 8.90
C TYR A 116 5.56 -0.74 9.42
N TRP A 117 5.52 -0.92 10.71
CA TRP A 117 4.49 -1.61 11.45
C TRP A 117 3.59 -0.54 12.07
N GLY A 118 2.47 -0.23 11.45
CA GLY A 118 1.49 0.71 11.99
C GLY A 118 0.70 0.05 13.11
N LEU A 119 0.70 0.67 14.28
CA LEU A 119 -0.01 0.21 15.47
C LEU A 119 -1.31 0.99 15.65
N LYS A 120 -2.26 0.45 16.39
CA LYS A 120 -3.52 1.13 16.73
C LYS A 120 -3.28 2.47 17.43
N ASP A 121 -2.32 2.49 18.34
CA ASP A 121 -1.99 3.64 19.16
C ASP A 121 -0.57 3.55 19.75
N SER A 122 -0.15 4.62 20.39
CA SER A 122 1.17 4.69 21.04
C SER A 122 1.32 3.76 22.26
N LYS A 123 0.22 3.26 22.85
CA LYS A 123 0.28 2.27 23.93
C LYS A 123 0.67 0.91 23.36
N SER A 124 0.04 0.49 22.26
CA SER A 124 0.37 -0.74 21.55
C SER A 124 1.84 -0.73 21.10
N LEU A 125 2.33 0.43 20.60
CA LEU A 125 3.74 0.60 20.25
C LEU A 125 4.67 0.41 21.45
N ARG A 126 4.39 1.08 22.58
CA ARG A 126 5.20 0.91 23.79
C ARG A 126 5.22 -0.55 24.27
N THR A 127 4.07 -1.21 24.27
CA THR A 127 3.97 -2.64 24.64
C THR A 127 4.83 -3.50 23.72
N LEU A 128 4.80 -3.28 22.40
CA LEU A 128 5.66 -4.01 21.46
C LEU A 128 7.14 -3.78 21.77
N VAL A 129 7.54 -2.52 21.94
CA VAL A 129 8.94 -2.16 22.26
C VAL A 129 9.42 -2.82 23.55
N ASP A 130 8.58 -2.85 24.59
CA ASP A 130 8.92 -3.51 25.86
C ASP A 130 9.07 -5.03 25.71
N HIS A 131 8.21 -5.68 24.93
CA HIS A 131 8.32 -7.09 24.63
C HIS A 131 9.59 -7.42 23.81
N LEU A 132 9.96 -6.54 22.85
CA LEU A 132 11.20 -6.72 22.09
C LEU A 132 12.44 -6.61 22.99
N LYS A 133 12.47 -5.65 23.92
CA LYS A 133 13.56 -5.53 24.92
C LYS A 133 13.63 -6.74 25.87
N GLN A 134 12.48 -7.29 26.25
CA GLN A 134 12.43 -8.51 27.08
C GLN A 134 12.89 -9.75 26.30
N ALA A 135 12.81 -9.74 24.97
CA ALA A 135 13.29 -10.83 24.12
C ALA A 135 14.82 -10.74 23.95
N ASP A 136 15.29 -10.18 22.86
CA ASP A 136 16.73 -10.12 22.56
C ASP A 136 17.14 -8.80 21.88
N PHE A 137 16.32 -7.76 21.98
CA PHE A 137 16.65 -6.43 21.47
C PHE A 137 17.31 -5.56 22.54
N SER A 138 18.40 -4.91 22.18
CA SER A 138 19.10 -3.94 23.01
C SER A 138 19.28 -2.61 22.29
N ALA A 139 19.48 -1.54 23.06
CA ALA A 139 19.79 -0.24 22.49
C ALA A 139 21.11 -0.30 21.71
N VAL A 140 21.14 0.41 20.58
CA VAL A 140 22.32 0.53 19.73
C VAL A 140 22.86 1.94 19.84
N ASP A 141 24.15 2.06 20.17
CA ASP A 141 24.84 3.33 20.09
C ASP A 141 25.07 3.72 18.62
N GLY A 142 24.71 4.93 18.25
CA GLY A 142 24.86 5.41 16.87
C GLY A 142 24.17 6.75 16.60
N ASP A 143 24.21 7.18 15.33
CA ASP A 143 23.73 8.49 14.88
C ASP A 143 22.20 8.65 14.97
N VAL A 144 21.47 7.56 15.18
CA VAL A 144 19.99 7.56 15.28
C VAL A 144 19.59 7.13 16.70
N PRO A 145 19.17 8.10 17.54
CA PRO A 145 18.76 7.78 18.91
C PRO A 145 17.49 6.90 18.92
N GLY A 146 17.44 5.99 19.89
CA GLY A 146 16.27 5.13 20.12
C GLY A 146 16.20 3.88 19.25
N VAL A 147 17.20 3.60 18.43
CA VAL A 147 17.28 2.36 17.68
C VAL A 147 17.55 1.18 18.64
N LEU A 148 16.81 0.09 18.47
CA LEU A 148 17.05 -1.18 19.09
C LEU A 148 17.45 -2.21 18.04
N ALA A 149 18.30 -3.18 18.39
CA ALA A 149 18.67 -4.27 17.50
C ALA A 149 18.78 -5.59 18.25
N ASN A 150 18.55 -6.69 17.53
CA ASN A 150 18.71 -8.04 18.06
C ASN A 150 19.96 -8.74 17.52
N GLY A 151 20.92 -7.98 16.96
CA GLY A 151 22.20 -8.49 16.47
C GLY A 151 22.96 -7.47 15.63
N GLU A 152 23.99 -7.90 14.93
CA GLU A 152 24.85 -7.06 14.09
C GLU A 152 24.22 -6.84 12.70
N ALA A 153 24.42 -5.61 12.14
CA ALA A 153 23.87 -5.23 10.84
C ALA A 153 24.35 -6.18 9.72
N ASN A 154 23.40 -6.58 8.87
CA ASN A 154 23.62 -7.46 7.72
C ASN A 154 24.23 -8.84 8.05
N LYS A 155 24.31 -9.19 9.32
CA LYS A 155 24.82 -10.50 9.75
C LYS A 155 23.70 -11.53 9.79
N MET A 156 23.97 -12.72 9.29
CA MET A 156 23.09 -13.89 9.37
C MET A 156 23.59 -14.83 10.45
N ASP A 157 22.65 -15.34 11.24
CA ASP A 157 22.89 -16.40 12.22
C ASP A 157 21.91 -17.55 11.99
N MET A 158 22.35 -18.55 11.25
CA MET A 158 21.50 -19.70 10.90
C MET A 158 20.98 -20.47 12.11
N LYS A 159 21.62 -20.35 13.29
CA LYS A 159 21.12 -20.95 14.54
C LYS A 159 19.87 -20.23 15.07
N LYS A 160 19.68 -18.97 14.68
CA LYS A 160 18.52 -18.15 15.01
C LYS A 160 17.49 -18.06 13.86
N ALA A 161 17.72 -18.78 12.76
CA ALA A 161 16.81 -18.79 11.62
C ALA A 161 15.45 -19.40 12.04
N ASN A 162 14.40 -18.65 11.86
CA ASN A 162 13.02 -19.07 12.10
C ASN A 162 12.09 -18.38 11.09
N PRO A 163 11.55 -19.10 10.11
CA PRO A 163 10.69 -18.51 9.09
C PRO A 163 9.40 -17.90 9.67
N ARG A 164 8.98 -18.30 10.88
CA ARG A 164 7.79 -17.74 11.56
C ARG A 164 8.11 -16.49 12.39
N ASP A 165 9.39 -16.18 12.57
CA ASP A 165 9.84 -15.00 13.31
C ASP A 165 10.08 -13.81 12.36
N PRO A 166 9.26 -12.75 12.40
CA PRO A 166 9.41 -11.59 11.51
C PRO A 166 10.67 -10.77 11.78
N TRP A 167 11.32 -11.00 12.94
CA TRP A 167 12.54 -10.29 13.36
C TRP A 167 13.83 -10.99 12.91
N ARG A 168 13.74 -12.27 12.56
CA ARG A 168 14.88 -13.12 12.15
C ARG A 168 14.72 -13.70 10.76
N GLY A 169 13.51 -14.08 10.39
CA GLY A 169 13.20 -14.69 9.12
C GLY A 169 13.93 -16.00 8.84
N THR A 170 13.85 -16.44 7.60
CA THR A 170 14.44 -17.72 7.13
C THR A 170 15.98 -17.78 7.21
N MET A 171 16.63 -16.62 7.30
CA MET A 171 18.09 -16.50 7.27
C MET A 171 18.70 -16.14 8.63
N GLY A 172 17.90 -16.00 9.68
CA GLY A 172 18.37 -15.57 11.00
C GLY A 172 19.02 -14.19 11.00
N LYS A 173 18.56 -13.28 10.12
CA LYS A 173 19.11 -11.92 10.03
C LYS A 173 18.78 -11.11 11.27
N ALA A 174 19.67 -10.18 11.62
CA ALA A 174 19.36 -9.19 12.63
C ALA A 174 18.31 -8.20 12.11
N SER A 175 17.42 -7.73 12.98
CA SER A 175 16.52 -6.62 12.77
C SER A 175 16.95 -5.43 13.62
N PHE A 176 16.89 -4.26 13.01
CA PHE A 176 16.99 -2.96 13.65
C PHE A 176 15.59 -2.34 13.66
N VAL A 177 15.19 -1.80 14.80
CA VAL A 177 13.87 -1.16 14.92
C VAL A 177 13.98 0.23 15.51
N LEU A 178 13.18 1.14 14.99
CA LEU A 178 13.07 2.53 15.45
C LEU A 178 11.60 2.82 15.77
N PRO A 179 11.23 3.05 17.04
CA PRO A 179 9.89 3.51 17.39
C PRO A 179 9.67 4.94 16.89
N LEU A 180 8.57 5.16 16.17
CA LEU A 180 8.01 6.46 15.83
C LEU A 180 6.68 6.64 16.59
N ASP A 181 5.96 7.70 16.38
CA ASP A 181 4.75 8.07 17.14
C ASP A 181 3.76 6.90 17.33
N THR A 182 3.27 6.30 16.24
CA THR A 182 2.33 5.16 16.25
C THR A 182 2.79 4.02 15.34
N ALA A 183 4.06 4.01 14.95
CA ALA A 183 4.64 2.95 14.12
C ALA A 183 6.00 2.51 14.64
N LEU A 184 6.34 1.25 14.36
CA LEU A 184 7.68 0.73 14.50
C LEU A 184 8.30 0.55 13.12
N VAL A 185 9.44 1.18 12.87
CA VAL A 185 10.19 0.97 11.63
C VAL A 185 11.16 -0.18 11.81
N GLN A 186 11.19 -1.11 10.87
CA GLN A 186 12.10 -2.25 10.83
C GLN A 186 13.00 -2.16 9.59
N ALA A 187 14.29 -2.41 9.78
CA ALA A 187 15.30 -2.51 8.71
C ALA A 187 16.36 -3.55 9.03
N ALA A 188 17.13 -3.98 8.03
CA ALA A 188 18.27 -4.90 8.24
C ALA A 188 19.54 -4.23 8.76
N ALA A 189 19.58 -2.87 8.74
CA ALA A 189 20.71 -2.09 9.21
C ALA A 189 20.26 -0.68 9.62
N PRO A 190 20.96 0.01 10.55
CA PRO A 190 20.59 1.35 11.02
C PRO A 190 20.74 2.45 9.95
N THR A 191 21.58 2.25 8.94
CA THR A 191 21.82 3.22 7.85
C THR A 191 20.54 3.62 7.11
N GLY A 192 19.59 2.70 6.95
CA GLY A 192 18.28 2.99 6.38
C GLY A 192 17.43 3.93 7.22
N MET A 193 17.69 4.01 8.54
CA MET A 193 16.91 4.80 9.49
C MET A 193 17.42 6.24 9.67
N GLN A 194 18.64 6.55 9.24
CA GLN A 194 19.23 7.88 9.39
C GLN A 194 18.40 8.99 8.72
N ARG A 195 17.77 8.67 7.59
CA ARG A 195 16.88 9.60 6.89
C ARG A 195 15.56 9.83 7.61
N LEU A 196 15.12 8.86 8.43
CA LEU A 196 13.86 8.91 9.17
C LEU A 196 13.98 9.73 10.47
N ALA A 197 15.20 9.86 10.99
CA ALA A 197 15.48 10.64 12.20
C ALA A 197 15.49 12.16 11.96
N LYS A 198 15.49 12.60 10.70
CA LYS A 198 15.49 14.03 10.34
C LYS A 198 14.12 14.45 9.81
N PRO A 199 13.60 15.61 10.26
CA PRO A 199 12.39 16.17 9.67
C PRO A 199 12.58 16.35 8.16
N SER A 200 11.69 15.78 7.38
CA SER A 200 11.68 15.89 5.92
C SER A 200 10.23 15.85 5.44
N PRO A 201 9.91 16.42 4.26
CA PRO A 201 8.60 16.22 3.66
C PRO A 201 8.28 14.74 3.53
N SER A 202 7.03 14.39 3.77
CA SER A 202 6.51 13.03 3.63
C SER A 202 5.94 12.79 2.23
N VAL A 203 5.72 11.53 1.89
CA VAL A 203 5.03 11.18 0.64
C VAL A 203 3.62 11.79 0.59
N ALA A 204 2.96 11.94 1.75
CA ALA A 204 1.64 12.56 1.82
C ALA A 204 1.66 14.07 1.48
N ASP A 205 2.80 14.73 1.56
CA ASP A 205 2.97 16.15 1.20
C ASP A 205 3.18 16.32 -0.33
N SER A 206 3.30 15.24 -1.07
CA SER A 206 3.45 15.27 -2.54
C SER A 206 2.10 15.51 -3.21
N GLU A 207 1.96 16.59 -3.97
CA GLU A 207 0.73 16.91 -4.70
C GLU A 207 0.33 15.80 -5.68
N VAL A 208 1.32 15.19 -6.37
CA VAL A 208 1.05 14.14 -7.36
C VAL A 208 0.54 12.85 -6.72
N VAL A 209 1.09 12.47 -5.55
CA VAL A 209 0.55 11.33 -4.78
C VAL A 209 -0.79 11.70 -4.17
N GLY A 210 -0.95 12.93 -3.68
CA GLY A 210 -2.21 13.46 -3.17
C GLY A 210 -3.35 13.35 -4.19
N ALA A 211 -3.08 13.67 -5.45
CA ALA A 211 -4.05 13.53 -6.54
C ALA A 211 -4.43 12.06 -6.78
N SER A 212 -3.46 11.14 -6.78
CA SER A 212 -3.73 9.71 -6.90
C SER A 212 -4.54 9.16 -5.71
N VAL A 213 -4.25 9.63 -4.48
CA VAL A 213 -5.02 9.27 -3.28
C VAL A 213 -6.45 9.81 -3.35
N ALA A 214 -6.64 11.06 -3.85
CA ALA A 214 -7.98 11.65 -4.02
C ALA A 214 -8.82 10.83 -5.00
N GLY A 215 -8.24 10.40 -6.12
CA GLY A 215 -8.92 9.52 -7.07
C GLY A 215 -9.26 8.15 -6.49
N LEU A 216 -8.34 7.55 -5.72
CA LEU A 216 -8.59 6.29 -5.03
C LEU A 216 -9.72 6.44 -3.99
N LYS A 217 -9.68 7.49 -3.18
CA LYS A 217 -10.73 7.80 -2.20
C LYS A 217 -12.10 7.93 -2.86
N ASP A 218 -12.18 8.65 -3.97
CA ASP A 218 -13.43 8.79 -4.73
C ASP A 218 -13.95 7.43 -5.23
N ALA A 219 -13.06 6.55 -5.72
CA ALA A 219 -13.43 5.22 -6.19
C ALA A 219 -14.05 4.34 -5.10
N VAL A 220 -13.48 4.35 -3.90
CA VAL A 220 -13.93 3.47 -2.81
C VAL A 220 -15.07 4.09 -1.99
N SER A 221 -15.20 5.42 -1.93
CA SER A 221 -16.27 6.10 -1.18
C SER A 221 -17.65 5.85 -1.75
N SER A 222 -17.78 5.73 -3.07
CA SER A 222 -19.07 5.53 -3.76
C SER A 222 -19.72 4.18 -3.48
N GLY A 223 -18.97 3.19 -2.94
CA GLY A 223 -19.43 1.81 -2.79
C GLY A 223 -19.15 1.17 -1.43
N ARG A 224 -19.05 1.94 -0.34
CA ARG A 224 -18.61 1.42 0.97
C ARG A 224 -17.34 0.57 0.83
N GLY A 225 -16.39 1.10 0.05
CA GLY A 225 -15.19 0.36 -0.30
C GLY A 225 -14.17 0.34 0.84
N GLN A 226 -13.31 -0.67 0.80
CA GLN A 226 -12.14 -0.81 1.67
C GLN A 226 -10.92 -1.12 0.82
N ILE A 227 -9.79 -0.52 1.14
CA ILE A 227 -8.51 -0.83 0.53
C ILE A 227 -7.87 -1.95 1.35
N VAL A 228 -7.54 -3.06 0.70
CA VAL A 228 -6.88 -4.21 1.35
C VAL A 228 -5.37 -4.06 1.27
N GLN A 229 -4.87 -3.74 0.08
CA GLN A 229 -3.47 -3.44 -0.17
C GLN A 229 -3.34 -2.46 -1.33
N ALA A 230 -2.21 -1.77 -1.41
CA ALA A 230 -1.94 -0.82 -2.49
C ALA A 230 -0.44 -0.77 -2.79
N ALA A 231 -0.11 -0.38 -4.02
CA ALA A 231 1.24 0.01 -4.40
C ALA A 231 1.23 1.43 -4.98
N VAL A 232 2.12 2.29 -4.48
CA VAL A 232 2.44 3.56 -5.16
C VAL A 232 3.42 3.24 -6.29
N ILE A 233 3.08 3.67 -7.48
CA ILE A 233 3.84 3.38 -8.70
C ILE A 233 4.42 4.66 -9.31
N SER A 234 5.62 4.53 -9.84
CA SER A 234 6.25 5.56 -10.67
C SER A 234 5.92 5.36 -12.16
N PRO A 235 6.10 6.39 -13.01
CA PRO A 235 5.93 6.24 -14.45
C PRO A 235 6.89 5.22 -15.10
N VAL A 236 7.96 4.84 -14.41
CA VAL A 236 8.88 3.77 -14.84
C VAL A 236 8.13 2.46 -15.13
N LEU A 237 7.06 2.18 -14.39
CA LEU A 237 6.23 0.99 -14.61
C LEU A 237 5.67 0.89 -16.03
N GLY A 238 5.31 2.03 -16.63
CA GLY A 238 4.73 2.09 -17.98
C GLY A 238 5.76 2.32 -19.12
N LEU A 239 7.04 2.48 -18.78
CA LEU A 239 8.11 2.81 -19.70
C LEU A 239 9.09 1.64 -19.84
N GLU A 240 8.85 0.76 -20.81
CA GLU A 240 9.72 -0.39 -21.05
C GLU A 240 11.08 0.05 -21.60
N GLY A 241 12.17 -0.39 -20.95
CA GLY A 241 13.54 -0.18 -21.42
C GLY A 241 14.10 1.23 -21.22
N VAL A 242 13.37 2.12 -20.52
CA VAL A 242 13.83 3.49 -20.24
C VAL A 242 14.61 3.51 -18.92
N ASP A 243 15.74 4.23 -18.92
CA ASP A 243 16.52 4.47 -17.72
C ASP A 243 15.73 5.33 -16.71
N PRO A 244 15.42 4.83 -15.50
CA PRO A 244 14.66 5.58 -14.50
C PRO A 244 15.25 6.96 -14.16
N ALA A 245 16.57 7.10 -14.17
CA ALA A 245 17.24 8.37 -13.87
C ALA A 245 16.95 9.47 -14.90
N LYS A 246 16.51 9.10 -16.10
CA LYS A 246 16.11 10.05 -17.15
C LYS A 246 14.65 10.50 -17.03
N VAL A 247 13.85 9.77 -16.27
CA VAL A 247 12.39 10.00 -16.15
C VAL A 247 12.04 10.65 -14.83
N LEU A 248 12.59 10.14 -13.74
CA LEU A 248 12.28 10.62 -12.39
C LEU A 248 13.08 11.90 -12.09
N PRO A 249 12.44 12.98 -11.63
CA PRO A 249 13.15 14.18 -11.22
C PRO A 249 13.94 13.91 -9.93
N ALA A 250 15.12 14.51 -9.80
CA ALA A 250 15.92 14.43 -8.58
C ALA A 250 15.19 15.03 -7.36
N ASN A 251 14.36 16.07 -7.60
CA ASN A 251 13.45 16.63 -6.63
C ASN A 251 12.02 16.19 -6.97
N PRO A 252 11.35 15.36 -6.13
CA PRO A 252 9.98 14.88 -6.38
C PRO A 252 8.91 15.98 -6.43
N GLN A 253 9.23 17.20 -5.99
CA GLN A 253 8.32 18.35 -6.05
C GLN A 253 8.44 19.14 -7.37
N ASP A 254 9.44 18.86 -8.20
CA ASP A 254 9.64 19.55 -9.48
C ASP A 254 8.80 18.89 -10.58
N ILE A 255 7.51 19.26 -10.59
CA ILE A 255 6.51 18.77 -11.56
C ILE A 255 6.90 19.17 -13.00
N GLU A 256 7.50 20.33 -13.19
CA GLU A 256 7.91 20.78 -14.54
C GLU A 256 9.09 19.96 -15.06
N ALA A 257 10.05 19.60 -14.20
CA ALA A 257 11.11 18.67 -14.59
C ALA A 257 10.55 17.29 -14.90
N ALA A 258 9.63 16.77 -14.08
CA ALA A 258 8.95 15.50 -14.34
C ALA A 258 8.23 15.50 -15.69
N LYS A 259 7.50 16.58 -16.01
CA LYS A 259 6.79 16.74 -17.27
C LYS A 259 7.74 16.73 -18.47
N ARG A 260 8.82 17.51 -18.43
CA ARG A 260 9.84 17.53 -19.51
C ARG A 260 10.48 16.16 -19.73
N ASN A 261 10.87 15.50 -18.65
CA ASN A 261 11.52 14.17 -18.72
C ASN A 261 10.57 13.12 -19.33
N LEU A 262 9.30 13.11 -18.89
CA LEU A 262 8.27 12.22 -19.40
C LEU A 262 7.95 12.47 -20.86
N GLN A 263 7.85 13.73 -21.31
CA GLN A 263 7.65 14.06 -22.71
C GLN A 263 8.76 13.53 -23.60
N ALA A 264 10.02 13.73 -23.20
CA ALA A 264 11.17 13.20 -23.92
C ALA A 264 11.18 11.65 -24.01
N ALA A 265 10.72 10.97 -22.96
CA ALA A 265 10.64 9.50 -22.93
C ALA A 265 9.54 8.97 -23.88
N VAL A 266 8.43 9.71 -24.07
CA VAL A 266 7.29 9.30 -24.89
C VAL A 266 7.55 9.45 -26.39
N GLU A 267 8.38 10.39 -26.82
CA GLU A 267 8.70 10.61 -28.23
C GLU A 267 9.26 9.36 -28.95
N SER A 268 9.79 8.40 -28.18
CA SER A 268 10.34 7.13 -28.67
C SER A 268 9.44 5.91 -28.44
N SER A 269 8.20 6.07 -27.93
CA SER A 269 7.43 4.95 -27.38
C SER A 269 6.27 4.45 -28.26
N ARG A 270 5.80 3.22 -27.95
CA ARG A 270 4.67 2.54 -28.58
C ARG A 270 3.34 3.19 -28.23
N ARG A 271 2.22 2.69 -28.78
CA ARG A 271 0.86 3.11 -28.39
C ARG A 271 0.58 2.80 -26.92
N GLY A 272 -0.01 3.75 -26.20
CA GLY A 272 -0.25 3.59 -24.77
C GLY A 272 -1.16 4.69 -24.18
N ILE A 273 -1.03 4.88 -22.89
CA ILE A 273 -1.65 5.98 -22.15
C ILE A 273 -0.70 7.17 -22.08
N PRO A 274 -1.21 8.40 -21.91
CA PRO A 274 -0.36 9.56 -21.63
C PRO A 274 0.52 9.31 -20.40
N PRO A 275 1.71 9.92 -20.34
CA PRO A 275 2.59 9.80 -19.17
C PRO A 275 1.95 10.41 -17.93
N TYR A 276 1.95 9.66 -16.83
CA TYR A 276 1.48 10.10 -15.52
C TYR A 276 2.66 10.45 -14.60
N PHE A 277 2.44 11.29 -13.58
CA PHE A 277 3.48 11.68 -12.64
C PHE A 277 3.68 10.63 -11.53
N SER A 278 2.60 10.09 -11.03
CA SER A 278 2.55 9.06 -9.99
C SER A 278 1.22 8.31 -10.11
N GLY A 279 1.15 7.13 -9.56
CA GLY A 279 -0.08 6.36 -9.54
C GLY A 279 -0.21 5.48 -8.32
N ILE A 280 -1.41 4.97 -8.12
CA ILE A 280 -1.71 3.95 -7.11
C ILE A 280 -2.47 2.82 -7.80
N ILE A 281 -2.00 1.59 -7.63
CA ILE A 281 -2.76 0.38 -7.90
C ILE A 281 -3.23 -0.14 -6.56
N ALA A 282 -4.54 -0.32 -6.38
CA ALA A 282 -5.11 -0.80 -5.13
C ALA A 282 -5.97 -2.03 -5.34
N ASP A 283 -5.78 -3.01 -4.48
CA ASP A 283 -6.71 -4.10 -4.23
C ASP A 283 -7.76 -3.61 -3.23
N ALA A 284 -9.00 -3.65 -3.62
CA ALA A 284 -10.10 -3.12 -2.84
C ALA A 284 -11.29 -4.09 -2.75
N GLN A 285 -12.17 -3.80 -1.79
CA GLN A 285 -13.54 -4.31 -1.77
C GLN A 285 -14.48 -3.13 -2.09
N ILE A 286 -15.33 -3.28 -3.10
CA ILE A 286 -16.36 -2.29 -3.44
C ILE A 286 -17.71 -3.00 -3.41
N ASN A 287 -18.61 -2.58 -2.53
CA ASN A 287 -19.88 -3.26 -2.26
C ASN A 287 -19.69 -4.76 -1.90
N ASN A 288 -18.67 -5.08 -1.13
CA ASN A 288 -18.24 -6.44 -0.77
C ASN A 288 -17.81 -7.32 -1.96
N LEU A 289 -17.52 -6.71 -3.11
CA LEU A 289 -16.99 -7.39 -4.28
C LEU A 289 -15.50 -7.08 -4.44
N PRO A 290 -14.66 -8.07 -4.78
CA PRO A 290 -13.26 -7.83 -5.08
C PRO A 290 -13.11 -6.87 -6.25
N ALA A 291 -12.20 -5.92 -6.12
CA ALA A 291 -11.94 -4.90 -7.13
C ALA A 291 -10.45 -4.57 -7.23
N VAL A 292 -10.03 -4.09 -8.39
CA VAL A 292 -8.77 -3.38 -8.56
C VAL A 292 -9.09 -1.95 -8.97
N VAL A 293 -8.46 -1.00 -8.31
CA VAL A 293 -8.55 0.42 -8.64
C VAL A 293 -7.18 0.91 -9.08
N ILE A 294 -7.14 1.55 -10.25
CA ILE A 294 -5.97 2.28 -10.75
C ILE A 294 -6.30 3.77 -10.68
N SER A 295 -5.44 4.54 -10.02
CA SER A 295 -5.57 6.00 -9.91
C SER A 295 -4.24 6.65 -10.30
N LEU A 296 -4.20 7.40 -11.40
CA LEU A 296 -3.00 7.99 -11.98
C LEU A 296 -3.11 9.52 -12.01
N ALA A 297 -2.09 10.24 -11.55
CA ALA A 297 -2.05 11.69 -11.49
C ALA A 297 -1.53 12.32 -12.79
N TYR A 298 -2.27 13.31 -13.29
CA TYR A 298 -1.99 14.08 -14.51
C TYR A 298 -2.05 15.58 -14.26
N ALA A 299 -1.42 16.36 -15.16
CA ALA A 299 -1.44 17.81 -15.09
C ALA A 299 -2.85 18.41 -15.28
N ASP A 300 -3.71 17.75 -16.03
CA ASP A 300 -5.05 18.22 -16.37
C ASP A 300 -6.04 17.07 -16.60
N CYS A 301 -7.34 17.39 -16.57
CA CYS A 301 -8.39 16.39 -16.71
C CYS A 301 -8.62 15.92 -18.16
N ALA A 302 -8.17 16.66 -19.16
CA ALA A 302 -8.27 16.21 -20.56
C ALA A 302 -7.27 15.06 -20.79
N THR A 303 -6.04 15.22 -20.31
CA THR A 303 -5.00 14.18 -20.33
C THR A 303 -5.40 12.97 -19.48
N ALA A 304 -5.95 13.20 -18.27
CA ALA A 304 -6.48 12.14 -17.43
C ALA A 304 -7.61 11.34 -18.11
N LYS A 305 -8.49 12.02 -18.85
CA LYS A 305 -9.57 11.35 -19.62
C LYS A 305 -9.01 10.46 -20.73
N GLN A 306 -7.98 10.89 -21.46
CA GLN A 306 -7.31 10.05 -22.45
C GLN A 306 -6.72 8.80 -21.81
N ALA A 307 -6.15 8.92 -20.60
CA ALA A 307 -5.63 7.77 -19.88
C ALA A 307 -6.75 6.79 -19.47
N VAL A 308 -7.89 7.28 -18.98
CA VAL A 308 -9.05 6.45 -18.67
C VAL A 308 -9.48 5.65 -19.91
N ASP A 309 -9.62 6.31 -21.07
CA ASP A 309 -10.02 5.66 -22.31
C ASP A 309 -8.97 4.65 -22.80
N GLY A 310 -7.68 4.99 -22.66
CA GLY A 310 -6.57 4.12 -23.02
C GLY A 310 -6.50 2.86 -22.15
N ILE A 311 -6.70 2.99 -20.83
CA ILE A 311 -6.74 1.85 -19.91
C ILE A 311 -7.94 0.95 -20.22
N ASP A 312 -9.13 1.51 -20.45
CA ASP A 312 -10.33 0.74 -20.79
C ASP A 312 -10.14 -0.03 -22.10
N ALA A 313 -9.58 0.60 -23.12
CA ALA A 313 -9.27 -0.05 -24.39
C ALA A 313 -8.25 -1.18 -24.22
N ALA A 314 -7.14 -0.93 -23.49
CA ALA A 314 -6.10 -1.93 -23.23
C ALA A 314 -6.64 -3.12 -22.40
N TRP A 315 -7.52 -2.85 -21.45
CA TRP A 315 -8.19 -3.89 -20.67
C TRP A 315 -9.04 -4.79 -21.58
N LYS A 316 -9.89 -4.21 -22.42
CA LYS A 316 -10.74 -4.96 -23.35
C LYS A 316 -9.93 -5.83 -24.31
N GLU A 317 -8.81 -5.30 -24.79
CA GLU A 317 -7.92 -6.00 -25.72
C GLU A 317 -7.15 -7.17 -25.08
N SER A 318 -6.67 -6.99 -23.83
CA SER A 318 -5.66 -7.90 -23.26
C SER A 318 -6.10 -8.69 -22.04
N MET A 319 -7.16 -8.27 -21.33
CA MET A 319 -7.53 -8.79 -20.02
C MET A 319 -8.97 -9.31 -19.94
N ALA A 320 -9.92 -8.72 -20.69
CA ALA A 320 -11.34 -9.01 -20.56
C ALA A 320 -11.71 -10.47 -20.91
N GLY A 321 -10.92 -11.14 -21.73
CA GLY A 321 -11.09 -12.58 -22.04
C GLY A 321 -10.63 -13.52 -20.93
N ALA A 322 -9.79 -13.07 -20.00
CA ALA A 322 -9.20 -13.90 -18.95
C ALA A 322 -9.98 -13.81 -17.63
N VAL A 323 -10.56 -12.66 -17.31
CA VAL A 323 -11.34 -12.42 -16.09
C VAL A 323 -12.55 -11.53 -16.37
N GLN A 324 -13.69 -11.88 -15.78
CA GLN A 324 -14.87 -11.03 -15.86
C GLN A 324 -14.75 -9.88 -14.86
N ALA A 325 -14.89 -8.64 -15.34
CA ALA A 325 -14.93 -7.45 -14.51
C ALA A 325 -15.87 -6.40 -15.11
N LYS A 326 -16.59 -5.68 -14.25
CA LYS A 326 -17.24 -4.43 -14.62
C LYS A 326 -16.22 -3.32 -14.54
N VAL A 327 -15.82 -2.81 -15.70
CA VAL A 327 -14.88 -1.68 -15.79
C VAL A 327 -15.66 -0.37 -15.80
N SER A 328 -15.20 0.59 -15.02
CA SER A 328 -15.71 1.96 -15.03
C SER A 328 -14.55 2.94 -14.83
N GLY A 329 -14.57 4.03 -15.59
CA GLY A 329 -13.54 5.04 -15.54
C GLY A 329 -14.10 6.45 -15.41
N ARG A 330 -13.37 7.33 -14.72
CA ARG A 330 -13.66 8.76 -14.58
C ARG A 330 -12.42 9.56 -14.26
N THR A 331 -12.56 10.88 -14.33
CA THR A 331 -11.54 11.81 -13.86
C THR A 331 -11.98 12.47 -12.56
N VAL A 332 -11.01 12.77 -11.69
CA VAL A 332 -11.24 13.41 -10.39
C VAL A 332 -10.29 14.60 -10.26
N GLN A 333 -10.85 15.81 -10.18
CA GLN A 333 -10.06 17.02 -9.93
C GLN A 333 -9.48 17.00 -8.52
N ALA A 334 -8.19 17.26 -8.39
CA ALA A 334 -7.47 17.28 -7.12
C ALA A 334 -6.49 18.47 -7.09
N GLY A 335 -6.96 19.61 -6.60
CA GLY A 335 -6.21 20.87 -6.65
C GLY A 335 -5.95 21.28 -8.12
N ASN A 336 -4.68 21.51 -8.45
CA ASN A 336 -4.23 21.86 -9.80
C ASN A 336 -4.00 20.63 -10.70
N LEU A 337 -4.12 19.41 -10.16
CA LEU A 337 -3.93 18.16 -10.86
C LEU A 337 -5.26 17.43 -11.06
N CYS A 338 -5.25 16.40 -11.89
CA CYS A 338 -6.41 15.56 -12.13
C CYS A 338 -6.01 14.08 -12.07
N ALA A 339 -6.79 13.26 -11.40
CA ALA A 339 -6.60 11.82 -11.39
C ALA A 339 -7.43 11.14 -12.47
N ALA A 340 -6.81 10.24 -13.25
CA ALA A 340 -7.50 9.23 -14.03
C ALA A 340 -7.80 8.05 -13.11
N VAL A 341 -9.07 7.70 -12.96
CA VAL A 341 -9.52 6.64 -12.06
C VAL A 341 -10.22 5.56 -12.86
N VAL A 342 -9.71 4.33 -12.79
CA VAL A 342 -10.34 3.16 -13.41
C VAL A 342 -10.54 2.10 -12.34
N SER A 343 -11.79 1.68 -12.19
CA SER A 343 -12.20 0.61 -11.27
C SER A 343 -12.66 -0.61 -12.04
N MET A 344 -12.10 -1.75 -11.71
CA MET A 344 -12.44 -3.06 -12.25
C MET A 344 -13.03 -3.90 -11.12
N VAL A 345 -14.33 -4.14 -11.13
CA VAL A 345 -15.07 -4.80 -10.06
C VAL A 345 -15.49 -6.19 -10.50
N SER A 346 -15.19 -7.22 -9.72
CA SER A 346 -15.66 -8.60 -9.97
C SER A 346 -17.19 -8.66 -9.92
N PRO A 347 -17.85 -9.40 -10.80
CA PRO A 347 -19.31 -9.59 -10.75
C PRO A 347 -19.75 -10.50 -9.60
N LYS A 348 -18.82 -11.20 -8.96
CA LYS A 348 -19.08 -12.18 -7.90
C LYS A 348 -18.21 -11.89 -6.69
N ALA A 349 -18.76 -12.15 -5.49
CA ALA A 349 -17.95 -12.26 -4.29
C ALA A 349 -17.13 -13.55 -4.38
N GLU A 350 -15.82 -13.38 -4.36
CA GLU A 350 -14.87 -14.47 -4.18
C GLU A 350 -14.53 -14.51 -2.69
N ASN A 351 -14.33 -15.67 -2.08
CA ASN A 351 -14.02 -15.77 -0.65
C ASN A 351 -12.96 -14.71 -0.22
N ALA A 352 -11.77 -15.09 0.13
CA ALA A 352 -10.70 -14.13 0.41
C ALA A 352 -9.95 -13.67 -0.87
N GLY A 353 -10.20 -14.25 -2.02
CA GLY A 353 -9.48 -14.02 -3.27
C GLY A 353 -9.86 -12.71 -3.99
N ASN A 354 -9.00 -12.28 -4.91
CA ASN A 354 -9.29 -11.24 -5.91
C ASN A 354 -8.75 -11.69 -7.28
N PRO A 355 -9.59 -12.28 -8.15
CA PRO A 355 -9.13 -12.83 -9.42
C PRO A 355 -8.62 -11.73 -10.38
N ILE A 356 -9.14 -10.51 -10.27
CA ILE A 356 -8.69 -9.37 -11.09
C ILE A 356 -7.25 -9.01 -10.69
N LEU A 357 -6.98 -8.90 -9.38
CA LEU A 357 -5.64 -8.63 -8.90
C LEU A 357 -4.66 -9.73 -9.30
N SER A 358 -5.06 -10.99 -9.15
CA SER A 358 -4.21 -12.13 -9.55
C SER A 358 -3.80 -12.02 -11.01
N LEU A 359 -4.74 -11.70 -11.92
CA LEU A 359 -4.43 -11.48 -13.33
C LEU A 359 -3.48 -10.29 -13.54
N VAL A 360 -3.73 -9.16 -12.87
CA VAL A 360 -2.86 -7.97 -12.95
C VAL A 360 -1.44 -8.30 -12.51
N MET A 361 -1.29 -9.06 -11.42
CA MET A 361 0.02 -9.45 -10.90
C MET A 361 0.70 -10.50 -11.78
N ASP A 362 -0.03 -11.43 -12.36
CA ASP A 362 0.52 -12.38 -13.34
C ASP A 362 1.08 -11.65 -14.56
N ARG A 363 0.37 -10.65 -15.07
CA ARG A 363 0.85 -9.80 -16.16
C ARG A 363 2.09 -9.00 -15.76
N TYR A 364 2.07 -8.41 -14.57
CA TYR A 364 3.23 -7.73 -14.01
C TYR A 364 4.47 -8.65 -13.98
N MET A 365 4.33 -9.88 -13.47
CA MET A 365 5.41 -10.86 -13.41
C MET A 365 5.93 -11.28 -14.80
N GLN A 366 5.04 -11.29 -15.79
CA GLN A 366 5.38 -11.54 -17.20
C GLN A 366 5.95 -10.32 -17.93
N ARG A 367 6.09 -9.18 -17.24
CA ARG A 367 6.47 -7.87 -17.81
C ARG A 367 5.50 -7.40 -18.91
N ASP A 368 4.24 -7.79 -18.83
CA ASP A 368 3.17 -7.33 -19.71
C ASP A 368 2.43 -6.14 -19.07
N PHE A 369 2.91 -4.94 -19.36
CA PHE A 369 2.37 -3.68 -18.81
C PHE A 369 1.37 -2.99 -19.74
N ARG A 370 0.81 -3.68 -20.74
CA ARG A 370 -0.03 -3.07 -21.79
C ARG A 370 -1.14 -2.17 -21.25
N VAL A 371 -1.73 -2.48 -20.11
CA VAL A 371 -2.79 -1.67 -19.48
C VAL A 371 -2.26 -0.32 -18.98
N LEU A 372 -1.02 -0.26 -18.54
CA LEU A 372 -0.36 0.93 -18.01
C LEU A 372 0.79 1.42 -18.91
N GLN A 373 0.96 0.82 -20.08
CA GLN A 373 2.02 1.21 -21.01
C GLN A 373 1.88 2.67 -21.41
N ILE A 374 2.90 3.46 -21.13
CA ILE A 374 2.99 4.86 -21.54
C ILE A 374 3.38 4.91 -23.03
N GLY A 375 2.71 5.81 -23.79
CA GLY A 375 2.99 5.95 -25.20
C GLY A 375 2.07 6.95 -25.91
N SER A 376 2.11 6.93 -27.23
CA SER A 376 1.17 7.70 -28.05
C SER A 376 -0.26 7.23 -27.82
N PRO A 377 -1.27 8.09 -27.88
CA PRO A 377 -2.67 7.69 -27.71
C PRO A 377 -3.08 6.52 -28.59
N ARG A 378 -3.88 5.61 -28.05
CA ARG A 378 -4.45 4.46 -28.77
C ARG A 378 -5.55 4.87 -29.72
#